data_3ac04b34735f113fcb2164c7ba54a601
#
_entry.id   3ac04b34735f113fcb2164c7ba54a601
#
_cell.length_a   1.000
_cell.length_b   1.000
_cell.length_c   1.000
_cell.angle_alpha   90.00
_cell.angle_beta   90.00
_cell.angle_gamma   90.00
#
_symmetry.space_group_name_H-M   'P 1'
#
loop_
_entity.id
_entity.type
_entity.pdbx_description
1 polymer ?
#
loop_
_entity_poly.entity_id
_entity_poly.type
_entity_poly.pdbx_seq_one_letter_code
_entity_poly.pdbx_strand_id
1 'polypeptide(L)'
;MRILIAEDDQVLADGLLRTLRASGAVVDHVASGREADAALLTNNEFDLLILDLGLPKMHGLEVLKKLRGRGSALPVLILTAADSVEERVKGLDYGADDYMAKPFSLQELEARVRALTRRGMGGASSAIKHGPLVYDQAGRVATIDGKMVELSARELGLLEVLLQRAGRLVSKEQLVERLCEWGEEVSNNAIEVYIHRLRKKIEKGPIRIATVRGLGYCLEKIPG
;
A
#
# COMPACT_ATOMS: atom_id res chain seq x y z
N MET A 1 -2.47 -2.61 0.40
CA MET A 1 -1.36 -1.64 0.38
C MET A 1 -0.75 -1.66 -1.02
N ARG A 2 -0.71 -0.52 -1.69
CA ARG A 2 -0.14 -0.37 -3.03
C ARG A 2 1.13 0.48 -2.98
N ILE A 3 2.22 -0.04 -3.51
CA ILE A 3 3.55 0.58 -3.42
C ILE A 3 4.06 0.85 -4.84
N LEU A 4 4.55 2.04 -5.11
CA LEU A 4 5.32 2.34 -6.30
C LEU A 4 6.81 2.23 -5.97
N ILE A 5 7.55 1.44 -6.74
CA ILE A 5 9.02 1.37 -6.69
C ILE A 5 9.57 2.07 -7.92
N ALA A 6 10.43 3.05 -7.73
CA ALA A 6 11.21 3.71 -8.77
C ALA A 6 12.68 3.35 -8.56
N GLU A 7 13.21 2.42 -9.35
CA GLU A 7 14.54 1.82 -9.23
C GLU A 7 14.97 1.34 -10.62
N ASP A 8 16.15 1.70 -11.07
CA ASP A 8 16.69 1.33 -12.39
C ASP A 8 17.55 0.06 -12.38
N ASP A 9 18.06 -0.34 -11.21
CA ASP A 9 18.71 -1.64 -11.05
C ASP A 9 17.67 -2.76 -11.04
N GLN A 10 17.62 -3.51 -12.14
CA GLN A 10 16.64 -4.58 -12.33
C GLN A 10 16.77 -5.71 -11.29
N VAL A 11 17.98 -6.03 -10.85
CA VAL A 11 18.23 -7.11 -9.87
C VAL A 11 17.69 -6.70 -8.50
N LEU A 12 17.94 -5.46 -8.11
CA LEU A 12 17.41 -4.92 -6.86
C LEU A 12 15.89 -4.77 -6.92
N ALA A 13 15.35 -4.24 -8.03
CA ALA A 13 13.92 -4.11 -8.24
C ALA A 13 13.20 -5.46 -8.13
N ASP A 14 13.71 -6.52 -8.78
CA ASP A 14 13.14 -7.87 -8.70
C ASP A 14 13.16 -8.44 -7.27
N GLY A 15 14.21 -8.16 -6.52
CA GLY A 15 14.31 -8.53 -5.10
C GLY A 15 13.24 -7.84 -4.25
N LEU A 16 13.08 -6.52 -4.44
CA LEU A 16 12.07 -5.70 -3.78
C LEU A 16 10.64 -6.16 -4.11
N LEU A 17 10.37 -6.35 -5.41
CA LEU A 17 9.09 -6.83 -5.89
C LEU A 17 8.70 -8.16 -5.24
N ARG A 18 9.58 -9.16 -5.27
CA ARG A 18 9.31 -10.47 -4.65
C ARG A 18 9.04 -10.36 -3.17
N THR A 19 9.85 -9.60 -2.44
CA THR A 19 9.72 -9.45 -0.98
C THR A 19 8.42 -8.76 -0.60
N LEU A 20 8.10 -7.62 -1.22
CA LEU A 20 6.93 -6.86 -0.89
C LEU A 20 5.63 -7.53 -1.36
N ARG A 21 5.64 -8.25 -2.50
CA ARG A 21 4.51 -9.07 -2.93
C ARG A 21 4.26 -10.25 -2.01
N ALA A 22 5.31 -10.90 -1.52
CA ALA A 22 5.19 -11.98 -0.54
C ALA A 22 4.55 -11.48 0.77
N SER A 23 4.81 -10.24 1.18
CA SER A 23 4.12 -9.60 2.30
C SER A 23 2.69 -9.13 1.97
N GLY A 24 2.19 -9.42 0.75
CA GLY A 24 0.82 -9.14 0.29
C GLY A 24 0.58 -7.68 -0.14
N ALA A 25 1.63 -6.93 -0.50
CA ALA A 25 1.48 -5.65 -1.16
C ALA A 25 1.22 -5.84 -2.66
N VAL A 26 0.46 -4.92 -3.26
CA VAL A 26 0.45 -4.69 -4.70
C VAL A 26 1.61 -3.76 -5.01
N VAL A 27 2.47 -4.13 -5.95
CA VAL A 27 3.71 -3.40 -6.20
C VAL A 27 3.85 -3.12 -7.68
N ASP A 28 3.85 -1.85 -8.03
CA ASP A 28 4.16 -1.34 -9.35
C ASP A 28 5.64 -0.93 -9.41
N HIS A 29 6.29 -1.12 -10.55
CA HIS A 29 7.69 -0.79 -10.75
C HIS A 29 7.89 0.09 -11.99
N VAL A 30 8.77 1.07 -11.86
CA VAL A 30 9.24 1.92 -12.96
C VAL A 30 10.75 2.09 -12.87
N ALA A 31 11.41 2.21 -14.02
CA ALA A 31 12.86 2.23 -14.13
C ALA A 31 13.45 3.63 -14.38
N SER A 32 12.65 4.69 -14.32
CA SER A 32 13.14 6.06 -14.51
C SER A 32 12.31 7.07 -13.74
N GLY A 33 12.94 8.22 -13.41
CA GLY A 33 12.24 9.29 -12.71
C GLY A 33 11.10 9.92 -13.50
N ARG A 34 11.16 9.92 -14.85
CA ARG A 34 10.04 10.38 -15.69
C ARG A 34 8.84 9.46 -15.61
N GLU A 35 9.07 8.16 -15.62
CA GLU A 35 8.01 7.17 -15.45
C GLU A 35 7.40 7.25 -14.04
N ALA A 36 8.23 7.46 -13.01
CA ALA A 36 7.76 7.68 -11.66
C ALA A 36 6.86 8.93 -11.55
N ASP A 37 7.30 10.05 -12.12
CA ASP A 37 6.52 11.30 -12.15
C ASP A 37 5.19 11.12 -12.89
N ALA A 38 5.19 10.43 -14.03
CA ALA A 38 3.98 10.11 -14.79
C ALA A 38 3.01 9.21 -14.01
N ALA A 39 3.53 8.15 -13.36
CA ALA A 39 2.72 7.26 -12.54
C ALA A 39 2.06 7.99 -11.36
N LEU A 40 2.80 8.88 -10.69
CA LEU A 40 2.32 9.69 -9.58
C LEU A 40 1.32 10.79 -9.98
N LEU A 41 1.28 11.16 -11.28
CA LEU A 41 0.29 12.08 -11.83
C LEU A 41 -1.03 11.39 -12.15
N THR A 42 -0.96 10.16 -12.68
CA THR A 42 -2.13 9.44 -13.20
C THR A 42 -2.83 8.62 -12.12
N ASN A 43 -2.12 8.24 -11.05
CA ASN A 43 -2.66 7.39 -10.00
C ASN A 43 -2.34 7.94 -8.61
N ASN A 44 -3.38 8.35 -7.88
CA ASN A 44 -3.29 8.87 -6.50
C ASN A 44 -3.51 7.78 -5.43
N GLU A 45 -3.58 6.51 -5.81
CA GLU A 45 -3.94 5.40 -4.92
C GLU A 45 -2.72 4.66 -4.34
N PHE A 46 -1.50 5.20 -4.47
CA PHE A 46 -0.33 4.65 -3.79
C PHE A 46 -0.36 4.95 -2.30
N ASP A 47 0.08 3.99 -1.49
CA ASP A 47 0.25 4.11 -0.05
C ASP A 47 1.69 4.46 0.34
N LEU A 48 2.66 4.19 -0.56
CA LEU A 48 4.08 4.45 -0.37
C LEU A 48 4.78 4.56 -1.73
N LEU A 49 5.73 5.50 -1.82
CA LEU A 49 6.74 5.55 -2.86
C LEU A 49 8.09 5.09 -2.28
N ILE A 50 8.71 4.10 -2.91
CA ILE A 50 10.12 3.74 -2.71
C ILE A 50 10.88 4.34 -3.89
N LEU A 51 11.84 5.22 -3.62
CA LEU A 51 12.44 6.10 -4.62
C LEU A 51 13.96 6.04 -4.57
N ASP A 52 14.59 5.52 -5.63
CA ASP A 52 16.02 5.72 -5.82
C ASP A 52 16.30 7.16 -6.27
N LEU A 53 17.39 7.72 -5.79
CA LEU A 53 17.84 9.05 -6.20
C LEU A 53 18.57 9.02 -7.54
N GLY A 54 19.30 7.95 -7.84
CA GLY A 54 20.14 7.79 -9.04
C GLY A 54 19.39 7.52 -10.35
N LEU A 55 18.08 7.71 -10.40
CA LEU A 55 17.24 7.34 -11.55
C LEU A 55 17.66 8.07 -12.83
N PRO A 56 17.62 7.38 -13.99
CA PRO A 56 17.82 7.98 -15.29
C PRO A 56 16.63 8.88 -15.69
N LYS A 57 16.85 9.75 -16.67
CA LYS A 57 15.90 10.70 -17.29
C LYS A 57 15.40 11.81 -16.37
N MET A 58 15.31 11.59 -15.05
CA MET A 58 14.95 12.57 -14.02
C MET A 58 15.44 12.06 -12.68
N HIS A 59 16.25 12.87 -11.99
CA HIS A 59 16.79 12.53 -10.69
C HIS A 59 15.71 12.38 -9.63
N GLY A 60 15.85 11.42 -8.69
CA GLY A 60 14.82 11.14 -7.68
C GLY A 60 14.44 12.34 -6.81
N LEU A 61 15.40 13.21 -6.46
CA LEU A 61 15.08 14.45 -5.74
C LEU A 61 14.16 15.40 -6.53
N GLU A 62 14.25 15.41 -7.87
CA GLU A 62 13.34 16.20 -8.69
C GLU A 62 11.94 15.61 -8.70
N VAL A 63 11.82 14.26 -8.75
CA VAL A 63 10.54 13.56 -8.60
C VAL A 63 9.90 13.92 -7.25
N LEU A 64 10.66 13.87 -6.16
CA LEU A 64 10.18 14.21 -4.82
C LEU A 64 9.71 15.67 -4.74
N LYS A 65 10.49 16.61 -5.26
CA LYS A 65 10.09 18.04 -5.30
C LYS A 65 8.78 18.26 -6.04
N LYS A 66 8.62 17.63 -7.20
CA LYS A 66 7.37 17.71 -7.98
C LYS A 66 6.20 17.11 -7.22
N LEU A 67 6.40 15.95 -6.59
CA LEU A 67 5.37 15.29 -5.77
C LEU A 67 4.90 16.21 -4.64
N ARG A 68 5.82 16.77 -3.88
CA ARG A 68 5.49 17.69 -2.77
C ARG A 68 4.94 19.03 -3.27
N GLY A 69 5.44 19.55 -4.38
CA GLY A 69 4.90 20.77 -5.03
C GLY A 69 3.43 20.65 -5.46
N ARG A 70 2.92 19.43 -5.66
CA ARG A 70 1.50 19.13 -5.91
C ARG A 70 0.68 18.98 -4.64
N GLY A 71 1.27 19.20 -3.47
CA GLY A 71 0.59 19.04 -2.17
C GLY A 71 0.38 17.58 -1.74
N SER A 72 1.04 16.62 -2.38
CA SER A 72 0.91 15.20 -2.03
C SER A 72 1.55 14.89 -0.68
N ALA A 73 0.79 14.23 0.20
CA ALA A 73 1.25 13.70 1.48
C ALA A 73 1.64 12.21 1.40
N LEU A 74 1.80 11.65 0.18
CA LEU A 74 2.22 10.27 -0.01
C LEU A 74 3.55 10.01 0.71
N PRO A 75 3.64 9.02 1.60
CA PRO A 75 4.90 8.66 2.25
C PRO A 75 5.97 8.27 1.21
N VAL A 76 7.20 8.74 1.43
CA VAL A 76 8.34 8.48 0.54
C VAL A 76 9.50 7.91 1.34
N LEU A 77 9.95 6.70 0.97
CA LEU A 77 11.18 6.07 1.41
C LEU A 77 12.24 6.25 0.31
N ILE A 78 13.30 6.99 0.60
CA ILE A 78 14.44 7.11 -0.32
C ILE A 78 15.35 5.89 -0.17
N LEU A 79 15.74 5.29 -1.30
CA LEU A 79 16.86 4.37 -1.39
C LEU A 79 18.02 5.12 -2.05
N THR A 80 19.22 5.02 -1.52
CA THR A 80 20.36 5.75 -2.07
C THR A 80 21.66 4.99 -1.87
N ALA A 81 22.51 5.01 -2.89
CA ALA A 81 23.93 4.61 -2.76
C ALA A 81 24.78 5.73 -2.13
N ALA A 82 24.18 6.90 -1.88
CA ALA A 82 24.94 8.08 -1.48
C ALA A 82 25.39 7.99 -0.03
N ASP A 83 26.69 7.98 0.15
CA ASP A 83 27.36 8.04 1.45
C ASP A 83 27.38 9.46 2.04
N SER A 84 26.94 10.48 1.28
CA SER A 84 27.01 11.86 1.75
C SER A 84 25.84 12.20 2.70
N VAL A 85 26.19 12.69 3.87
CA VAL A 85 25.21 13.24 4.84
C VAL A 85 24.38 14.35 4.20
N GLU A 86 24.99 15.12 3.29
CA GLU A 86 24.36 16.24 2.60
C GLU A 86 23.18 15.83 1.71
N GLU A 87 23.30 14.73 0.95
CA GLU A 87 22.18 14.25 0.12
C GLU A 87 21.02 13.69 0.95
N ARG A 88 21.35 13.04 2.07
CA ARG A 88 20.34 12.57 3.01
C ARG A 88 19.57 13.73 3.65
N VAL A 89 20.28 14.76 4.09
CA VAL A 89 19.66 15.98 4.63
C VAL A 89 18.78 16.64 3.59
N LYS A 90 19.29 16.81 2.34
CA LYS A 90 18.47 17.37 1.24
C LYS A 90 17.21 16.55 0.97
N GLY A 91 17.30 15.21 0.99
CA GLY A 91 16.13 14.35 0.80
C GLY A 91 15.04 14.59 1.86
N LEU A 92 15.44 14.66 3.12
CA LEU A 92 14.54 14.95 4.23
C LEU A 92 13.97 16.37 4.15
N ASP A 93 14.79 17.37 3.86
CA ASP A 93 14.37 18.77 3.70
C ASP A 93 13.37 18.95 2.54
N TYR A 94 13.48 18.13 1.50
CA TYR A 94 12.52 18.10 0.39
C TYR A 94 11.26 17.29 0.69
N GLY A 95 11.14 16.76 1.92
CA GLY A 95 9.94 16.12 2.42
C GLY A 95 9.87 14.61 2.22
N ALA A 96 11.01 13.92 2.14
CA ALA A 96 11.02 12.47 2.33
C ALA A 96 10.68 12.11 3.78
N ASP A 97 10.03 10.99 3.99
CA ASP A 97 9.59 10.54 5.31
C ASP A 97 10.61 9.62 5.98
N ASP A 98 11.44 8.95 5.20
CA ASP A 98 12.57 8.13 5.67
C ASP A 98 13.57 7.91 4.53
N TYR A 99 14.76 7.41 4.88
CA TYR A 99 15.77 7.02 3.90
C TYR A 99 16.48 5.74 4.32
N MET A 100 17.05 5.03 3.34
CA MET A 100 17.83 3.82 3.54
C MET A 100 19.02 3.78 2.59
N ALA A 101 20.23 3.55 3.14
CA ALA A 101 21.45 3.44 2.35
C ALA A 101 21.59 2.04 1.74
N LYS A 102 22.00 1.95 0.48
CA LYS A 102 22.41 0.71 -0.18
C LYS A 102 23.86 0.38 0.22
N PRO A 103 24.22 -0.90 0.56
CA PRO A 103 23.34 -2.06 0.64
C PRO A 103 22.53 -2.13 1.93
N PHE A 104 21.34 -2.70 1.88
CA PHE A 104 20.44 -2.85 3.03
C PHE A 104 19.87 -4.27 3.14
N SER A 105 19.35 -4.61 4.30
CA SER A 105 18.63 -5.86 4.49
C SER A 105 17.15 -5.73 4.08
N LEU A 106 16.60 -6.79 3.46
CA LEU A 106 15.18 -6.82 3.12
C LEU A 106 14.27 -6.75 4.36
N GLN A 107 14.74 -7.30 5.49
CA GLN A 107 14.01 -7.23 6.76
C GLN A 107 13.90 -5.78 7.28
N GLU A 108 14.96 -4.99 7.15
CA GLU A 108 14.95 -3.57 7.51
C GLU A 108 14.00 -2.80 6.60
N LEU A 109 14.05 -3.04 5.28
CA LEU A 109 13.13 -2.44 4.33
C LEU A 109 11.68 -2.71 4.72
N GLU A 110 11.32 -3.95 4.95
CA GLU A 110 9.95 -4.32 5.36
C GLU A 110 9.52 -3.62 6.65
N ALA A 111 10.40 -3.50 7.64
CA ALA A 111 10.11 -2.81 8.89
C ALA A 111 9.83 -1.31 8.65
N ARG A 112 10.61 -0.64 7.79
CA ARG A 112 10.42 0.77 7.43
C ARG A 112 9.14 0.97 6.60
N VAL A 113 8.89 0.11 5.63
CA VAL A 113 7.64 0.11 4.84
C VAL A 113 6.42 0.04 5.77
N ARG A 114 6.40 -0.91 6.73
CA ARG A 114 5.33 -1.01 7.73
C ARG A 114 5.22 0.27 8.58
N ALA A 115 6.33 0.88 8.99
CA ALA A 115 6.33 2.09 9.81
C ALA A 115 5.77 3.31 9.06
N LEU A 116 6.14 3.48 7.79
CA LEU A 116 5.72 4.60 6.95
C LEU A 116 4.24 4.50 6.57
N THR A 117 3.79 3.33 6.14
CA THR A 117 2.38 3.13 5.76
C THR A 117 1.43 3.25 6.97
N ARG A 118 1.89 2.92 8.18
CA ARG A 118 1.13 3.16 9.42
C ARG A 118 0.90 4.66 9.70
N ARG A 119 1.90 5.52 9.45
CA ARG A 119 1.81 6.98 9.67
C ARG A 119 0.80 7.64 8.73
N GLY A 120 0.73 7.19 7.47
CA GLY A 120 -0.21 7.70 6.47
C GLY A 120 -1.69 7.43 6.81
N MET A 121 -1.97 6.52 7.74
CA MET A 121 -3.32 6.13 8.16
C MET A 121 -3.81 6.77 9.47
N GLY A 122 -3.14 7.81 9.96
CA GLY A 122 -3.69 8.74 10.98
C GLY A 122 -3.76 8.23 12.42
N GLY A 123 -2.87 7.32 12.87
CA GLY A 123 -2.99 6.91 14.26
C GLY A 123 -1.79 6.18 14.88
N ALA A 124 -1.60 6.42 16.18
CA ALA A 124 -0.65 5.70 17.04
C ALA A 124 -1.03 4.23 17.30
N SER A 125 -2.21 3.78 16.84
CA SER A 125 -2.69 2.39 16.99
C SER A 125 -2.53 1.65 15.67
N SER A 126 -1.75 0.57 15.68
CA SER A 126 -1.62 -0.35 14.52
C SER A 126 -2.89 -1.13 14.23
N ALA A 127 -3.92 -1.04 15.08
CA ALA A 127 -5.13 -1.84 14.99
C ALA A 127 -6.35 -1.01 14.57
N ILE A 128 -6.97 -1.39 13.45
CA ILE A 128 -8.29 -0.88 13.05
C ILE A 128 -9.35 -1.79 13.67
N LYS A 129 -10.27 -1.18 14.43
CA LYS A 129 -11.38 -1.91 15.07
C LYS A 129 -12.70 -1.59 14.39
N HIS A 130 -13.44 -2.64 14.00
CA HIS A 130 -14.78 -2.52 13.44
C HIS A 130 -15.69 -3.60 14.03
N GLY A 131 -16.40 -3.27 15.11
CA GLY A 131 -17.11 -4.27 15.92
C GLY A 131 -16.12 -5.27 16.54
N PRO A 132 -16.40 -6.59 16.44
CA PRO A 132 -15.51 -7.63 16.95
C PRO A 132 -14.29 -7.86 16.08
N LEU A 133 -14.28 -7.32 14.85
CA LEU A 133 -13.15 -7.41 13.93
C LEU A 133 -12.06 -6.41 14.33
N VAL A 134 -10.87 -6.91 14.53
CA VAL A 134 -9.66 -6.13 14.78
C VAL A 134 -8.63 -6.50 13.73
N TYR A 135 -8.13 -5.53 13.01
CA TYR A 135 -7.06 -5.71 12.04
C TYR A 135 -5.80 -4.99 12.50
N ASP A 136 -4.77 -5.75 12.82
CA ASP A 136 -3.43 -5.21 13.07
C ASP A 136 -2.70 -4.98 11.74
N GLN A 137 -2.53 -3.72 11.39
CA GLN A 137 -1.86 -3.31 10.16
C GLN A 137 -0.37 -3.64 10.16
N ALA A 138 0.29 -3.59 11.32
CA ALA A 138 1.72 -3.86 11.43
C ALA A 138 2.04 -5.35 11.27
N GLY A 139 1.25 -6.21 11.91
CA GLY A 139 1.36 -7.66 11.80
C GLY A 139 0.64 -8.24 10.60
N ARG A 140 -0.21 -7.44 9.92
CA ARG A 140 -1.13 -7.89 8.85
C ARG A 140 -1.99 -9.07 9.28
N VAL A 141 -2.51 -9.00 10.51
CA VAL A 141 -3.31 -10.04 11.12
C VAL A 141 -4.72 -9.51 11.41
N ALA A 142 -5.73 -10.26 10.97
CA ALA A 142 -7.11 -9.99 11.33
C ALA A 142 -7.57 -10.97 12.41
N THR A 143 -8.30 -10.46 13.39
CA THR A 143 -8.93 -11.27 14.44
C THR A 143 -10.40 -10.91 14.59
N ILE A 144 -11.24 -11.88 14.95
CA ILE A 144 -12.65 -11.67 15.34
C ILE A 144 -12.81 -12.27 16.73
N ASP A 145 -13.26 -11.47 17.69
CA ASP A 145 -13.36 -11.86 19.11
C ASP A 145 -12.06 -12.46 19.64
N GLY A 146 -10.91 -11.88 19.23
CA GLY A 146 -9.56 -12.32 19.62
C GLY A 146 -9.05 -13.58 18.91
N LYS A 147 -9.85 -14.22 18.06
CA LYS A 147 -9.44 -15.40 17.28
C LYS A 147 -8.93 -14.98 15.91
N MET A 148 -7.76 -15.49 15.53
CA MET A 148 -7.15 -15.22 14.24
C MET A 148 -8.05 -15.69 13.09
N VAL A 149 -8.15 -14.87 12.04
CA VAL A 149 -8.85 -15.21 10.79
C VAL A 149 -7.78 -15.42 9.72
N GLU A 150 -7.69 -16.64 9.21
CA GLU A 150 -6.76 -16.97 8.13
C GLU A 150 -7.25 -16.37 6.80
N LEU A 151 -6.56 -15.35 6.33
CA LEU A 151 -6.85 -14.66 5.07
C LEU A 151 -5.67 -14.83 4.10
N SER A 152 -5.98 -15.06 2.83
CA SER A 152 -4.96 -14.94 1.78
C SER A 152 -4.55 -13.47 1.60
N ALA A 153 -3.41 -13.22 0.93
CA ALA A 153 -2.92 -11.87 0.69
C ALA A 153 -3.95 -10.98 -0.04
N ARG A 154 -4.69 -11.54 -1.00
CA ARG A 154 -5.75 -10.83 -1.74
C ARG A 154 -6.98 -10.54 -0.86
N GLU A 155 -7.41 -11.50 -0.04
CA GLU A 155 -8.52 -11.30 0.90
C GLU A 155 -8.17 -10.26 1.96
N LEU A 156 -6.92 -10.26 2.43
CA LEU A 156 -6.41 -9.29 3.38
C LEU A 156 -6.37 -7.88 2.79
N GLY A 157 -5.89 -7.74 1.54
CA GLY A 157 -5.90 -6.48 0.82
C GLY A 157 -7.32 -5.91 0.64
N LEU A 158 -8.30 -6.76 0.31
CA LEU A 158 -9.71 -6.37 0.26
C LEU A 158 -10.23 -5.90 1.61
N LEU A 159 -9.93 -6.66 2.67
CA LEU A 159 -10.34 -6.31 4.03
C LEU A 159 -9.76 -4.96 4.45
N GLU A 160 -8.50 -4.70 4.13
CA GLU A 160 -7.81 -3.43 4.39
C GLU A 160 -8.56 -2.24 3.78
N VAL A 161 -8.88 -2.32 2.48
CA VAL A 161 -9.61 -1.25 1.78
C VAL A 161 -10.99 -1.03 2.37
N LEU A 162 -11.72 -2.11 2.65
CA LEU A 162 -13.05 -2.03 3.23
C LEU A 162 -13.05 -1.46 4.65
N LEU A 163 -12.04 -1.80 5.47
CA LEU A 163 -11.88 -1.27 6.82
C LEU A 163 -11.53 0.22 6.83
N GLN A 164 -10.66 0.67 5.93
CA GLN A 164 -10.31 2.09 5.79
C GLN A 164 -11.51 2.95 5.42
N ARG A 165 -12.49 2.37 4.73
CA ARG A 165 -13.72 3.01 4.29
C ARG A 165 -14.97 2.41 4.96
N ALA A 166 -14.83 1.89 6.18
CA ALA A 166 -15.94 1.25 6.89
C ALA A 166 -17.16 2.17 6.99
N GLY A 167 -18.33 1.65 6.66
CA GLY A 167 -19.58 2.41 6.56
C GLY A 167 -19.71 3.26 5.29
N ARG A 168 -18.75 3.19 4.36
CA ARG A 168 -18.79 3.90 3.08
C ARG A 168 -18.75 2.91 1.93
N LEU A 169 -19.34 3.33 0.81
CA LEU A 169 -19.31 2.55 -0.43
C LEU A 169 -17.91 2.55 -1.04
N VAL A 170 -17.45 1.38 -1.46
CA VAL A 170 -16.23 1.16 -2.22
C VAL A 170 -16.61 0.55 -3.55
N SER A 171 -16.30 1.19 -4.68
CA SER A 171 -16.65 0.69 -6.00
C SER A 171 -15.81 -0.54 -6.38
N LYS A 172 -16.30 -1.32 -7.36
CA LYS A 172 -15.52 -2.46 -7.87
C LYS A 172 -14.20 -2.01 -8.48
N GLU A 173 -14.21 -0.90 -9.20
CA GLU A 173 -13.03 -0.31 -9.83
C GLU A 173 -11.97 0.04 -8.78
N GLN A 174 -12.37 0.66 -7.68
CA GLN A 174 -11.47 0.98 -6.56
C GLN A 174 -10.87 -0.27 -5.91
N LEU A 175 -11.65 -1.36 -5.79
CA LEU A 175 -11.15 -2.64 -5.27
C LEU A 175 -10.19 -3.30 -6.26
N VAL A 176 -10.50 -3.25 -7.56
CA VAL A 176 -9.61 -3.75 -8.61
C VAL A 176 -8.30 -2.99 -8.60
N GLU A 177 -8.34 -1.66 -8.63
CA GLU A 177 -7.16 -0.80 -8.65
C GLU A 177 -6.23 -1.07 -7.46
N ARG A 178 -6.81 -1.31 -6.27
CA ARG A 178 -6.04 -1.62 -5.06
C ARG A 178 -5.48 -3.04 -5.00
N LEU A 179 -6.01 -3.97 -5.77
CA LEU A 179 -5.60 -5.37 -5.75
C LEU A 179 -4.78 -5.80 -6.95
N CYS A 180 -4.81 -5.01 -8.03
CA CYS A 180 -4.10 -5.31 -9.27
C CYS A 180 -2.79 -4.55 -9.32
N GLU A 181 -1.81 -5.15 -9.96
CA GLU A 181 -0.58 -4.49 -10.36
C GLU A 181 -0.84 -3.66 -11.62
N TRP A 182 -0.06 -2.63 -11.83
CA TRP A 182 -0.15 -1.81 -13.03
C TRP A 182 0.12 -2.67 -14.28
N GLY A 183 -0.87 -2.75 -15.17
CA GLY A 183 -0.82 -3.54 -16.41
C GLY A 183 -1.42 -4.94 -16.33
N GLU A 184 -1.84 -5.41 -15.16
CA GLU A 184 -2.62 -6.65 -15.06
C GLU A 184 -4.12 -6.37 -15.22
N GLU A 185 -4.75 -7.03 -16.19
CA GLU A 185 -6.22 -7.08 -16.28
C GLU A 185 -6.78 -8.06 -15.25
N VAL A 186 -7.25 -7.55 -14.12
CA VAL A 186 -8.08 -8.37 -13.21
C VAL A 186 -9.54 -8.20 -13.62
N SER A 187 -10.17 -9.30 -13.98
CA SER A 187 -11.59 -9.28 -14.33
C SER A 187 -12.44 -8.88 -13.13
N ASN A 188 -13.51 -8.11 -13.36
CA ASN A 188 -14.50 -7.77 -12.33
C ASN A 188 -15.07 -9.00 -11.59
N ASN A 189 -15.08 -10.16 -12.23
CA ASN A 189 -15.50 -11.43 -11.64
C ASN A 189 -14.56 -11.93 -10.53
N ALA A 190 -13.26 -11.61 -10.59
CA ALA A 190 -12.31 -12.02 -9.55
C ALA A 190 -12.61 -11.34 -8.22
N ILE A 191 -13.01 -10.06 -8.23
CA ILE A 191 -13.43 -9.33 -7.01
C ILE A 191 -14.62 -10.03 -6.34
N GLU A 192 -15.61 -10.46 -7.10
CA GLU A 192 -16.77 -11.16 -6.57
C GLU A 192 -16.38 -12.46 -5.86
N VAL A 193 -15.44 -13.21 -6.43
CA VAL A 193 -14.91 -14.44 -5.83
C VAL A 193 -14.18 -14.14 -4.51
N TYR A 194 -13.33 -13.11 -4.48
CA TYR A 194 -12.61 -12.73 -3.26
C TYR A 194 -13.56 -12.19 -2.19
N ILE A 195 -14.54 -11.37 -2.55
CA ILE A 195 -15.58 -10.88 -1.63
C ILE A 195 -16.38 -12.06 -1.05
N HIS A 196 -16.77 -13.02 -1.89
CA HIS A 196 -17.48 -14.22 -1.43
C HIS A 196 -16.65 -15.03 -0.42
N ARG A 197 -15.37 -15.24 -0.70
CA ARG A 197 -14.45 -15.94 0.21
C ARG A 197 -14.26 -15.17 1.52
N LEU A 198 -14.06 -13.86 1.43
CA LEU A 198 -13.88 -12.99 2.58
C LEU A 198 -15.12 -13.00 3.47
N ARG A 199 -16.33 -12.91 2.89
CA ARG A 199 -17.61 -13.04 3.63
C ARG A 199 -17.66 -14.30 4.48
N LYS A 200 -17.36 -15.44 3.88
CA LYS A 200 -17.37 -16.75 4.60
C LYS A 200 -16.47 -16.76 5.83
N LYS A 201 -15.43 -15.94 5.83
CA LYS A 201 -14.43 -15.89 6.91
C LYS A 201 -14.76 -14.86 7.98
N ILE A 202 -15.34 -13.71 7.62
CA ILE A 202 -15.53 -12.59 8.54
C ILE A 202 -17.01 -12.40 8.99
N GLU A 203 -18.01 -12.84 8.21
CA GLU A 203 -19.43 -12.68 8.56
C GLU A 203 -19.90 -13.73 9.59
N LYS A 204 -19.09 -13.94 10.63
CA LYS A 204 -19.42 -14.82 11.76
C LYS A 204 -19.94 -14.07 12.99
N GLY A 205 -20.18 -12.76 12.86
CA GLY A 205 -20.57 -11.87 13.95
C GLY A 205 -21.33 -10.64 13.42
N PRO A 206 -21.45 -9.58 14.23
CA PRO A 206 -22.23 -8.39 13.89
C PRO A 206 -21.58 -7.48 12.85
N ILE A 207 -20.94 -8.08 11.83
CA ILE A 207 -20.33 -7.38 10.69
C ILE A 207 -20.73 -8.10 9.40
N ARG A 208 -20.90 -7.31 8.34
CA ARG A 208 -21.17 -7.87 7.01
C ARG A 208 -20.54 -6.99 5.92
N ILE A 209 -20.28 -7.59 4.76
CA ILE A 209 -19.97 -6.86 3.54
C ILE A 209 -21.24 -6.78 2.70
N ALA A 210 -21.94 -5.64 2.75
CA ALA A 210 -23.12 -5.41 1.94
C ALA A 210 -22.75 -5.22 0.47
N THR A 211 -23.57 -5.73 -0.45
CA THR A 211 -23.49 -5.44 -1.89
C THR A 211 -24.49 -4.36 -2.24
N VAL A 212 -24.01 -3.26 -2.81
CA VAL A 212 -24.87 -2.24 -3.43
C VAL A 212 -24.83 -2.49 -4.93
N ARG A 213 -25.94 -3.05 -5.47
CA ARG A 213 -26.00 -3.45 -6.89
C ARG A 213 -25.63 -2.31 -7.82
N GLY A 214 -24.69 -2.58 -8.74
CA GLY A 214 -24.19 -1.61 -9.72
C GLY A 214 -23.21 -0.58 -9.18
N LEU A 215 -22.98 -0.48 -7.85
CA LEU A 215 -22.13 0.54 -7.24
C LEU A 215 -20.92 -0.03 -6.50
N GLY A 216 -21.01 -1.21 -5.85
CA GLY A 216 -19.88 -1.80 -5.15
C GLY A 216 -20.23 -2.48 -3.82
N TYR A 217 -19.36 -2.33 -2.84
CA TYR A 217 -19.41 -3.01 -1.56
C TYR A 217 -19.22 -2.05 -0.38
N CYS A 218 -19.81 -2.38 0.76
CA CYS A 218 -19.68 -1.61 2.00
C CYS A 218 -19.47 -2.57 3.18
N LEU A 219 -18.49 -2.30 4.03
CA LEU A 219 -18.34 -3.02 5.30
C LEU A 219 -19.18 -2.33 6.36
N GLU A 220 -20.15 -3.06 6.91
CA GLU A 220 -21.16 -2.54 7.84
C GLU A 220 -21.12 -3.30 9.17
N LYS A 221 -21.55 -2.61 10.25
CA LYS A 221 -21.95 -3.25 11.49
C LYS A 221 -23.42 -3.60 11.40
N ILE A 222 -23.77 -4.82 11.79
CA ILE A 222 -25.19 -5.21 11.94
C ILE A 222 -25.59 -4.74 13.35
N PRO A 223 -26.64 -3.91 13.50
CA PRO A 223 -27.18 -3.61 14.82
C PRO A 223 -27.61 -4.91 15.48
N GLY A 224 -27.18 -5.13 16.72
CA GLY A 224 -27.64 -6.24 17.56
C GLY A 224 -29.07 -6.02 18.03
#